data_74749f3b0b71a71ec28dd079ea8556e8
#
_entry.id   74749f3b0b71a71ec28dd079ea8556e8
#
_cell.length_a   1.000
_cell.length_b   1.000
_cell.length_c   1.000
_cell.angle_alpha   90.00
_cell.angle_beta   90.00
_cell.angle_gamma   90.00
#
_symmetry.space_group_name_H-M   'P 1'
#
loop_
_entity.id
_entity.type
_entity.pdbx_description
1 polymer ?
#
loop_
_entity_poly.entity_id
_entity_poly.type
_entity_poly.pdbx_seq_one_letter_code
_entity_poly.pdbx_strand_id
1 'polypeptide(L)'
;MKLRRIFFIAPLLLLVIAITVRSSGDDQVWVALNPVAYEMKVPADIAGRITVEDQVVDAAKSGAVSVVTLSYQPIEGEKAWFMTAYYFIEKELDKTIFPDQVPPYGFKVMAQDGMALSVIGPQESIYELNSEDGKNYTKLYDILYDAASYRFVG
;
A
#
# COMPACT_ATOMS: atom_id res chain seq x y z
N MET A 1 5.69 0.26 -57.80
CA MET A 1 6.46 -0.15 -56.62
C MET A 1 5.69 0.28 -55.37
N LYS A 2 4.97 -0.70 -54.73
CA LYS A 2 4.08 -0.42 -53.58
C LYS A 2 4.86 -0.62 -52.29
N LEU A 3 5.12 0.47 -51.56
CA LEU A 3 5.72 0.42 -50.21
C LEU A 3 4.71 -0.14 -49.22
N ARG A 4 4.94 -1.37 -48.70
CA ARG A 4 4.20 -1.92 -47.55
C ARG A 4 4.72 -1.27 -46.27
N ARG A 5 3.87 -0.45 -45.64
CA ARG A 5 4.11 0.03 -44.28
C ARG A 5 3.87 -1.13 -43.30
N ILE A 6 4.96 -1.60 -42.71
CA ILE A 6 4.91 -2.56 -41.59
C ILE A 6 4.63 -1.74 -40.32
N PHE A 7 3.44 -1.88 -39.77
CA PHE A 7 3.11 -1.39 -38.43
C PHE A 7 3.71 -2.35 -37.41
N PHE A 8 4.77 -1.92 -36.73
CA PHE A 8 5.24 -2.56 -35.51
C PHE A 8 4.28 -2.21 -34.38
N ILE A 9 3.41 -3.15 -34.02
CA ILE A 9 2.65 -3.09 -32.78
C ILE A 9 3.59 -3.57 -31.69
N ALA A 10 4.12 -2.64 -30.88
CA ALA A 10 4.87 -2.98 -29.68
C ALA A 10 3.90 -3.65 -28.68
N PRO A 11 4.20 -4.84 -28.16
CA PRO A 11 3.36 -5.44 -27.13
C PRO A 11 3.50 -4.58 -25.86
N LEU A 12 2.38 -4.00 -25.42
CA LEU A 12 2.24 -3.36 -24.11
C LEU A 12 2.38 -4.48 -23.07
N LEU A 13 3.54 -4.55 -22.46
CA LEU A 13 3.82 -5.50 -21.38
C LEU A 13 3.00 -5.08 -20.16
N LEU A 14 1.81 -5.65 -20.01
CA LEU A 14 1.00 -5.52 -18.81
C LEU A 14 1.72 -6.29 -17.71
N LEU A 15 2.42 -5.57 -16.83
CA LEU A 15 3.02 -6.15 -15.63
C LEU A 15 1.89 -6.51 -14.66
N VAL A 16 1.38 -7.73 -14.77
CA VAL A 16 0.47 -8.31 -13.80
C VAL A 16 1.30 -8.64 -12.57
N ILE A 17 1.27 -7.78 -11.54
CA ILE A 17 1.85 -8.07 -10.24
C ILE A 17 1.00 -9.19 -9.63
N ALA A 18 1.54 -10.40 -9.58
CA ALA A 18 0.90 -11.51 -8.90
C ALA A 18 0.85 -11.22 -7.39
N ILE A 19 -0.34 -10.96 -6.86
CA ILE A 19 -0.57 -10.85 -5.43
C ILE A 19 -0.38 -12.25 -4.84
N THR A 20 0.70 -12.47 -4.10
CA THR A 20 0.92 -13.72 -3.39
C THR A 20 0.03 -13.72 -2.14
N VAL A 21 -1.14 -14.35 -2.25
CA VAL A 21 -2.07 -14.53 -1.14
C VAL A 21 -1.68 -15.81 -0.40
N ARG A 22 -1.26 -15.68 0.87
CA ARG A 22 -1.07 -16.83 1.78
C ARG A 22 -2.19 -16.82 2.81
N SER A 23 -3.01 -17.87 2.81
CA SER A 23 -4.07 -18.05 3.81
C SER A 23 -3.48 -18.24 5.22
N SER A 24 -3.86 -17.41 6.16
CA SER A 24 -3.73 -17.67 7.60
C SER A 24 -5.12 -18.06 8.12
N GLY A 25 -5.20 -19.01 9.03
CA GLY A 25 -6.41 -19.76 9.44
C GLY A 25 -7.61 -19.00 10.01
N ASP A 26 -7.62 -17.67 9.95
CA ASP A 26 -8.77 -16.77 10.13
C ASP A 26 -9.10 -16.16 8.77
N ASP A 27 -10.27 -15.59 8.58
CA ASP A 27 -10.74 -14.94 7.33
C ASP A 27 -9.89 -13.72 6.93
N GLN A 28 -8.55 -13.83 7.03
CA GLN A 28 -7.56 -12.82 6.73
C GLN A 28 -6.43 -13.39 5.88
N VAL A 29 -5.83 -12.55 5.05
CA VAL A 29 -4.72 -12.89 4.17
C VAL A 29 -3.62 -11.83 4.25
N TRP A 30 -2.40 -12.22 3.90
CA TRP A 30 -1.26 -11.32 3.84
C TRP A 30 -1.09 -10.77 2.41
N VAL A 31 -1.05 -9.45 2.29
CA VAL A 31 -0.81 -8.72 1.04
C VAL A 31 0.61 -8.16 1.06
N ALA A 32 1.43 -8.56 0.08
CA ALA A 32 2.81 -8.06 -0.04
C ALA A 32 2.83 -6.58 -0.43
N LEU A 33 3.66 -5.80 0.25
CA LEU A 33 3.87 -4.37 0.00
C LEU A 33 5.07 -4.12 -0.93
N ASN A 34 5.28 -4.97 -1.93
CA ASN A 34 6.45 -4.88 -2.82
C ASN A 34 6.63 -3.47 -3.43
N PRO A 35 7.86 -2.92 -3.47
CA PRO A 35 9.16 -3.54 -3.12
C PRO A 35 9.53 -3.47 -1.63
N VAL A 36 8.63 -2.99 -0.77
CA VAL A 36 8.85 -2.93 0.68
C VAL A 36 8.85 -4.35 1.26
N ALA A 37 9.83 -4.66 2.13
CA ALA A 37 10.01 -5.99 2.73
C ALA A 37 9.02 -6.28 3.87
N TYR A 38 7.76 -5.90 3.68
CA TYR A 38 6.66 -6.13 4.62
C TYR A 38 5.43 -6.66 3.90
N GLU A 39 4.59 -7.35 4.65
CA GLU A 39 3.23 -7.72 4.26
C GLU A 39 2.24 -7.10 5.25
N MET A 40 1.07 -6.74 4.73
CA MET A 40 -0.07 -6.25 5.51
C MET A 40 -1.16 -7.32 5.56
N LYS A 41 -1.68 -7.57 6.75
CA LYS A 41 -2.77 -8.50 7.00
C LYS A 41 -4.11 -7.81 6.74
N VAL A 42 -4.90 -8.33 5.82
CA VAL A 42 -6.19 -7.75 5.42
C VAL A 42 -7.29 -8.81 5.42
N PRO A 43 -8.57 -8.44 5.59
CA PRO A 43 -9.68 -9.37 5.43
C PRO A 43 -9.68 -10.03 4.06
N ALA A 44 -9.91 -11.34 4.01
CA ALA A 44 -9.84 -12.14 2.78
C ALA A 44 -10.88 -11.73 1.73
N ASP A 45 -12.06 -11.30 2.19
CA ASP A 45 -13.18 -10.86 1.35
C ASP A 45 -12.90 -9.57 0.56
N ILE A 46 -11.97 -8.75 1.04
CA ILE A 46 -11.59 -7.48 0.39
C ILE A 46 -10.17 -7.44 -0.19
N ALA A 47 -9.36 -8.47 0.07
CA ALA A 47 -7.97 -8.52 -0.40
C ALA A 47 -7.84 -8.38 -1.93
N GLY A 48 -8.75 -9.01 -2.69
CA GLY A 48 -8.80 -8.90 -4.15
C GLY A 48 -9.15 -7.51 -4.70
N ARG A 49 -9.57 -6.59 -3.83
CA ARG A 49 -9.90 -5.19 -4.16
C ARG A 49 -8.77 -4.21 -3.84
N ILE A 50 -7.64 -4.71 -3.31
CA ILE A 50 -6.49 -3.89 -2.95
C ILE A 50 -5.48 -3.91 -4.08
N THR A 51 -5.03 -2.74 -4.48
CA THR A 51 -3.94 -2.56 -5.43
C THR A 51 -2.75 -1.94 -4.71
N VAL A 52 -1.56 -2.49 -4.92
CA VAL A 52 -0.28 -1.98 -4.40
C VAL A 52 0.52 -1.40 -5.56
N GLU A 53 0.94 -0.15 -5.45
CA GLU A 53 1.67 0.58 -6.49
C GLU A 53 2.97 1.16 -5.92
N ASP A 54 4.10 0.88 -6.57
CA ASP A 54 5.41 1.45 -6.22
C ASP A 54 5.47 2.95 -6.60
N GLN A 55 5.96 3.78 -5.67
CA GLN A 55 6.03 5.25 -5.80
C GLN A 55 7.49 5.72 -5.82
N VAL A 56 8.22 5.38 -6.88
CA VAL A 56 9.65 5.67 -7.05
C VAL A 56 9.96 7.16 -6.90
N VAL A 57 9.10 8.04 -7.42
CA VAL A 57 9.29 9.50 -7.35
C VAL A 57 9.13 10.01 -5.91
N ASP A 58 8.18 9.46 -5.18
CA ASP A 58 7.94 9.87 -3.78
C ASP A 58 9.01 9.31 -2.86
N ALA A 59 9.56 8.13 -3.12
CA ALA A 59 10.73 7.60 -2.44
C ALA A 59 11.92 8.56 -2.57
N ALA A 60 12.23 9.00 -3.79
CA ALA A 60 13.33 9.92 -4.05
C ALA A 60 13.15 11.29 -3.35
N LYS A 61 11.92 11.79 -3.24
CA LYS A 61 11.62 13.08 -2.58
C LYS A 61 11.62 12.99 -1.06
N SER A 62 11.14 11.90 -0.50
CA SER A 62 11.00 11.72 0.96
C SER A 62 12.29 11.31 1.64
N GLY A 63 13.25 10.75 0.90
CA GLY A 63 14.43 10.09 1.44
C GLY A 63 14.14 8.67 1.98
N ALA A 64 12.95 8.13 1.72
CA ALA A 64 12.63 6.74 1.99
C ALA A 64 13.38 5.81 1.04
N VAL A 65 13.64 4.60 1.47
CA VAL A 65 14.22 3.54 0.63
C VAL A 65 13.21 3.09 -0.42
N SER A 66 11.94 2.98 -0.03
CA SER A 66 10.83 2.67 -0.91
C SER A 66 9.54 3.30 -0.38
N VAL A 67 8.63 3.59 -1.28
CA VAL A 67 7.28 4.08 -0.96
C VAL A 67 6.29 3.30 -1.80
N VAL A 68 5.23 2.81 -1.19
CA VAL A 68 4.12 2.16 -1.90
C VAL A 68 2.79 2.80 -1.51
N THR A 69 1.90 2.86 -2.47
CA THR A 69 0.53 3.32 -2.26
C THR A 69 -0.43 2.16 -2.40
N LEU A 70 -1.36 2.05 -1.46
CA LEU A 70 -2.44 1.09 -1.52
C LEU A 70 -3.74 1.80 -1.82
N SER A 71 -4.47 1.25 -2.79
CA SER A 71 -5.77 1.75 -3.18
C SER A 71 -6.82 0.63 -3.07
N TYR A 72 -8.03 1.03 -2.73
CA TYR A 72 -9.20 0.16 -2.66
C TYR A 72 -10.06 0.34 -3.91
N GLN A 73 -10.44 -0.76 -4.56
CA GLN A 73 -11.37 -0.77 -5.68
C GLN A 73 -12.79 -0.98 -5.15
N PRO A 74 -13.68 0.03 -5.23
CA PRO A 74 -15.07 -0.13 -4.83
C PRO A 74 -15.83 -1.05 -5.78
N ILE A 75 -17.06 -1.42 -5.40
CA ILE A 75 -17.98 -2.20 -6.24
C ILE A 75 -18.28 -1.44 -7.51
N GLU A 76 -18.55 -0.14 -7.37
CA GLU A 76 -18.79 0.77 -8.51
C GLU A 76 -17.92 2.02 -8.35
N GLY A 77 -17.37 2.49 -9.47
CA GLY A 77 -16.58 3.72 -9.51
C GLY A 77 -15.07 3.49 -9.55
N GLU A 78 -14.34 4.58 -9.34
CA GLU A 78 -12.89 4.59 -9.41
C GLU A 78 -12.25 4.12 -8.10
N LYS A 79 -11.05 3.51 -8.20
CA LYS A 79 -10.28 3.12 -7.02
C LYS A 79 -9.90 4.35 -6.20
N ALA A 80 -9.88 4.18 -4.90
CA ALA A 80 -9.56 5.22 -3.94
C ALA A 80 -8.33 4.86 -3.12
N TRP A 81 -7.46 5.84 -2.94
CA TRP A 81 -6.32 5.73 -2.03
C TRP A 81 -6.80 5.49 -0.59
N PHE A 82 -6.15 4.56 0.11
CA PHE A 82 -6.41 4.35 1.53
C PHE A 82 -5.14 4.30 2.39
N MET A 83 -3.96 4.11 1.79
CA MET A 83 -2.72 4.10 2.55
C MET A 83 -1.53 4.44 1.66
N THR A 84 -0.57 5.16 2.22
CA THR A 84 0.80 5.20 1.72
C THR A 84 1.72 4.63 2.80
N ALA A 85 2.55 3.67 2.43
CA ALA A 85 3.55 3.07 3.29
C ALA A 85 4.95 3.51 2.87
N TYR A 86 5.69 4.04 3.82
CA TYR A 86 7.07 4.50 3.67
C TYR A 86 8.01 3.53 4.36
N TYR A 87 9.02 3.06 3.65
CA TYR A 87 10.08 2.21 4.18
C TYR A 87 11.37 3.01 4.31
N PHE A 88 11.79 3.24 5.55
CA PHE A 88 12.94 4.07 5.88
C PHE A 88 14.04 3.28 6.59
N ILE A 89 15.27 3.79 6.51
CA ILE A 89 16.24 3.55 7.56
C ILE A 89 15.66 4.20 8.83
N GLU A 90 15.51 3.44 9.91
CA GLU A 90 14.78 3.89 11.11
C GLU A 90 15.30 5.22 11.66
N LYS A 91 16.63 5.38 11.76
CA LYS A 91 17.28 6.62 12.22
C LYS A 91 16.94 7.84 11.35
N GLU A 92 16.73 7.64 10.05
CA GLU A 92 16.36 8.76 9.16
C GLU A 92 14.89 9.14 9.34
N LEU A 93 14.01 8.17 9.54
CA LEU A 93 12.61 8.44 9.90
C LEU A 93 12.52 9.20 11.23
N ASP A 94 13.25 8.77 12.26
CA ASP A 94 13.21 9.37 13.58
C ASP A 94 13.61 10.86 13.59
N LYS A 95 14.47 11.28 12.65
CA LYS A 95 14.82 12.69 12.46
C LYS A 95 13.67 13.57 11.95
N THR A 96 12.63 12.95 11.39
CA THR A 96 11.46 13.67 10.85
C THR A 96 10.32 13.79 11.86
N ILE A 97 10.42 13.12 13.01
CA ILE A 97 9.40 13.08 14.05
C ILE A 97 9.73 14.12 15.11
N PHE A 98 8.88 15.12 15.24
CA PHE A 98 9.02 16.17 16.23
C PHE A 98 7.88 16.11 17.24
N PRO A 99 8.14 16.39 18.55
CA PRO A 99 7.08 16.57 19.52
C PRO A 99 6.08 17.64 19.03
N ASP A 100 4.82 17.42 19.27
CA ASP A 100 3.73 18.36 18.96
C ASP A 100 3.47 18.63 17.45
N GLN A 101 4.06 17.83 16.55
CA GLN A 101 3.80 17.91 15.12
C GLN A 101 3.26 16.59 14.59
N VAL A 102 2.37 16.67 13.60
CA VAL A 102 1.94 15.49 12.85
C VAL A 102 3.14 14.98 12.04
N PRO A 103 3.52 13.70 12.18
CA PRO A 103 4.64 13.17 11.44
C PRO A 103 4.41 13.28 9.91
N PRO A 104 5.36 13.85 9.15
CA PRO A 104 5.16 14.12 7.72
C PRO A 104 4.99 12.86 6.86
N TYR A 105 5.50 11.73 7.35
CA TYR A 105 5.42 10.42 6.68
C TYR A 105 4.53 9.44 7.43
N GLY A 106 3.59 9.94 8.23
CA GLY A 106 2.66 9.13 8.99
C GLY A 106 3.27 8.53 10.26
N PHE A 107 2.67 7.46 10.75
CA PHE A 107 3.02 6.86 12.04
C PHE A 107 3.87 5.60 11.82
N LYS A 108 4.97 5.50 12.57
CA LYS A 108 5.81 4.31 12.60
C LYS A 108 5.01 3.15 13.22
N VAL A 109 4.68 2.14 12.42
CA VAL A 109 3.91 0.96 12.85
C VAL A 109 4.79 -0.24 13.17
N MET A 110 5.98 -0.31 12.57
CA MET A 110 6.92 -1.40 12.80
C MET A 110 8.36 -0.94 12.59
N ALA A 111 9.30 -1.54 13.32
CA ALA A 111 10.72 -1.40 13.09
C ALA A 111 11.41 -2.74 13.32
N GLN A 112 12.32 -3.11 12.42
CA GLN A 112 13.12 -4.32 12.50
C GLN A 112 14.43 -4.15 11.73
N ASP A 113 15.53 -4.65 12.30
CA ASP A 113 16.87 -4.66 11.70
C ASP A 113 17.35 -3.27 11.22
N GLY A 114 16.99 -2.21 11.95
CA GLY A 114 17.35 -0.82 11.65
C GLY A 114 16.53 -0.19 10.54
N MET A 115 15.49 -0.88 10.07
CA MET A 115 14.52 -0.39 9.10
C MET A 115 13.18 -0.15 9.78
N ALA A 116 12.42 0.81 9.30
CA ALA A 116 11.10 1.13 9.81
C ALA A 116 10.06 1.24 8.71
N LEU A 117 8.86 0.75 9.02
CA LEU A 117 7.66 0.97 8.24
C LEU A 117 6.83 2.07 8.89
N SER A 118 6.55 3.12 8.13
CA SER A 118 5.65 4.19 8.53
C SER A 118 4.48 4.26 7.56
N VAL A 119 3.28 4.51 8.08
CA VAL A 119 2.07 4.52 7.27
C VAL A 119 1.26 5.78 7.52
N ILE A 120 0.64 6.27 6.45
CA ILE A 120 -0.32 7.37 6.48
C ILE A 120 -1.55 6.96 5.69
N GLY A 121 -2.73 7.23 6.22
CA GLY A 121 -4.01 7.00 5.59
C GLY A 121 -4.90 8.22 5.62
N PRO A 122 -6.08 8.14 5.00
CA PRO A 122 -7.07 9.22 5.03
C PRO A 122 -7.59 9.43 6.45
N GLN A 123 -8.04 10.64 6.72
CA GLN A 123 -8.65 10.96 8.01
C GLN A 123 -10.14 10.58 8.06
N GLU A 124 -10.76 10.46 6.91
CA GLU A 124 -12.19 10.17 6.77
C GLU A 124 -12.44 9.16 5.65
N SER A 125 -13.53 8.39 5.78
CA SER A 125 -14.01 7.55 4.69
C SER A 125 -14.66 8.43 3.61
N ILE A 126 -14.32 8.14 2.35
CA ILE A 126 -14.97 8.77 1.19
C ILE A 126 -16.27 8.06 0.79
N TYR A 127 -16.58 6.93 1.40
CA TYR A 127 -17.78 6.15 1.14
C TYR A 127 -18.80 6.34 2.26
N GLU A 128 -20.07 6.22 1.92
CA GLU A 128 -21.14 6.19 2.91
C GLU A 128 -20.95 4.99 3.86
N LEU A 129 -20.91 5.25 5.16
CA LEU A 129 -20.57 4.26 6.20
C LEU A 129 -21.48 3.01 6.17
N ASN A 130 -22.74 3.17 5.77
CA ASN A 130 -23.71 2.07 5.70
C ASN A 130 -23.64 1.28 4.40
N SER A 131 -22.92 1.77 3.39
CA SER A 131 -22.69 1.05 2.14
C SER A 131 -21.75 -0.14 2.37
N GLU A 132 -21.73 -1.09 1.44
CA GLU A 132 -20.78 -2.20 1.48
C GLU A 132 -19.33 -1.70 1.38
N ASP A 133 -19.06 -0.77 0.46
CA ASP A 133 -17.75 -0.15 0.30
C ASP A 133 -17.33 0.65 1.54
N GLY A 134 -18.26 1.36 2.19
CA GLY A 134 -17.99 2.06 3.45
C GLY A 134 -17.61 1.11 4.58
N LYS A 135 -18.30 -0.02 4.71
CA LYS A 135 -17.96 -1.06 5.69
C LYS A 135 -16.60 -1.71 5.42
N ASN A 136 -16.30 -2.00 4.15
CA ASN A 136 -15.02 -2.58 3.75
C ASN A 136 -13.88 -1.59 3.97
N TYR A 137 -14.07 -0.32 3.63
CA TYR A 137 -13.09 0.73 3.86
C TYR A 137 -12.82 0.97 5.35
N THR A 138 -13.86 0.89 6.19
CA THR A 138 -13.72 0.97 7.65
C THR A 138 -12.88 -0.19 8.20
N LYS A 139 -13.09 -1.43 7.72
CA LYS A 139 -12.25 -2.58 8.12
C LYS A 139 -10.78 -2.35 7.80
N LEU A 140 -10.46 -1.74 6.64
CA LEU A 140 -9.08 -1.39 6.26
C LEU A 140 -8.51 -0.28 7.16
N TYR A 141 -9.34 0.70 7.49
CA TYR A 141 -8.94 1.80 8.36
C TYR A 141 -8.61 1.31 9.78
N ASP A 142 -9.39 0.40 10.32
CA ASP A 142 -9.22 -0.15 11.67
C ASP A 142 -7.88 -0.89 11.84
N ILE A 143 -7.36 -1.49 10.77
CA ILE A 143 -6.09 -2.24 10.79
C ILE A 143 -4.87 -1.40 10.37
N LEU A 144 -5.08 -0.21 9.81
CA LEU A 144 -4.05 0.61 9.20
C LEU A 144 -2.91 0.95 10.15
N TYR A 145 -3.21 1.32 11.39
CA TYR A 145 -2.22 1.74 12.39
C TYR A 145 -1.93 0.66 13.45
N ASP A 146 -2.47 -0.54 13.28
CA ASP A 146 -2.20 -1.66 14.16
C ASP A 146 -0.92 -2.40 13.74
N ALA A 147 0.10 -2.35 14.58
CA ALA A 147 1.37 -3.06 14.37
C ALA A 147 1.18 -4.57 14.12
N ALA A 148 0.16 -5.20 14.73
CA ALA A 148 -0.16 -6.61 14.52
C ALA A 148 -0.67 -6.94 13.12
N SER A 149 -1.03 -5.90 12.35
CA SER A 149 -1.45 -6.03 10.95
C SER A 149 -0.27 -6.08 9.97
N TYR A 150 0.96 -5.98 10.45
CA TYR A 150 2.16 -6.00 9.60
C TYR A 150 3.12 -7.08 10.04
N ARG A 151 3.88 -7.62 9.08
CA ARG A 151 5.01 -8.50 9.36
C ARG A 151 6.15 -8.24 8.38
N PHE A 152 7.36 -8.40 8.87
CA PHE A 152 8.57 -8.37 8.05
C PHE A 152 8.73 -9.70 7.31
N VAL A 153 9.19 -9.67 6.05
CA VAL A 153 9.37 -10.83 5.17
C VAL A 153 10.73 -10.86 4.47
N GLY A 154 11.68 -10.05 4.96
CA GLY A 154 13.07 -10.01 4.48
C GLY A 154 13.97 -11.00 5.16
#